data_6317e2cbc521312949deb6f899f21598
#
_entry.id   6317e2cbc521312949deb6f899f21598
#
_cell.length_a   1.000
_cell.length_b   1.000
_cell.length_c   1.000
_cell.angle_alpha   90.00
_cell.angle_beta   90.00
_cell.angle_gamma   90.00
#
_symmetry.space_group_name_H-M   'P 1'
#
loop_
_entity.id
_entity.type
_entity.pdbx_description
1 polymer ?
#
loop_
_entity_poly.entity_id
_entity_poly.type
_entity_poly.pdbx_seq_one_letter_code
_entity_poly.pdbx_strand_id
1 'polypeptide(L)'
;MPTATKSRPAPPASRTKNNNGPKSNAPPQAQVAFGKITAGVGHRIVTFGPGGVGKTSLSATAPGPVAFFDLDDSLSVLGNQLDGLDIRLVTGIDSWSDLRAALHSPGWDAVKTIVIDSATQAEELAIAYTLKTVPHEKGNKIERIEDYGYGKGYVHVYEVFLTLLADLDQHVRAGRHVILVCHDCVSNVPNPSGDDWIRYEPRLQSPASGKSSIRLRVREWADHLLFLGYDITVKDGKASGCGSRTIYPNELPHCMAKSRTLDEPLELEYRSAELWEKLFGTNSK
;
A
#
# COMPACT_ATOMS: atom_id res chain seq x y z
N MET A 1 61.51 -53.55 -72.89
CA MET A 1 61.22 -52.24 -72.31
C MET A 1 59.77 -52.28 -71.86
N PRO A 2 59.50 -52.24 -70.56
CA PRO A 2 58.08 -52.22 -70.05
C PRO A 2 57.57 -50.78 -69.87
N THR A 3 56.36 -50.60 -70.33
CA THR A 3 55.61 -49.36 -70.30
C THR A 3 55.16 -49.03 -68.91
N ALA A 4 55.41 -47.82 -68.42
CA ALA A 4 55.01 -47.30 -67.12
C ALA A 4 53.52 -46.90 -67.16
N THR A 5 52.72 -47.52 -66.34
CA THR A 5 51.30 -47.16 -66.09
C THR A 5 51.28 -45.99 -65.15
N LYS A 6 50.74 -44.82 -65.58
CA LYS A 6 50.47 -43.67 -64.73
C LYS A 6 49.23 -43.95 -63.89
N SER A 7 49.38 -43.94 -62.58
CA SER A 7 48.29 -43.98 -61.60
C SER A 7 47.50 -42.66 -61.55
N ARG A 8 46.19 -42.81 -61.54
CA ARG A 8 45.19 -41.70 -61.45
C ARG A 8 45.17 -41.09 -60.03
N PRO A 9 45.16 -39.76 -59.89
CA PRO A 9 45.06 -39.15 -58.55
C PRO A 9 43.74 -39.42 -57.89
N ALA A 10 43.74 -39.59 -56.57
CA ALA A 10 42.57 -39.80 -55.74
C ALA A 10 41.62 -38.55 -55.69
N PRO A 11 40.30 -38.71 -55.58
CA PRO A 11 39.35 -37.62 -55.50
C PRO A 11 39.53 -36.84 -54.16
N PRO A 12 39.29 -35.51 -54.15
CA PRO A 12 39.45 -34.71 -52.96
C PRO A 12 38.36 -35.10 -51.90
N ALA A 13 38.78 -35.10 -50.60
CA ALA A 13 37.94 -35.40 -49.47
C ALA A 13 36.70 -34.47 -49.39
N SER A 14 35.55 -35.04 -49.15
CA SER A 14 34.31 -34.27 -48.98
C SER A 14 34.41 -33.35 -47.77
N ARG A 15 34.21 -32.04 -47.99
CA ARG A 15 34.05 -31.05 -46.93
C ARG A 15 32.79 -31.36 -46.11
N THR A 16 32.98 -31.78 -44.87
CA THR A 16 31.91 -31.80 -43.86
C THR A 16 31.33 -30.38 -43.73
N LYS A 17 30.09 -30.20 -44.11
CA LYS A 17 29.33 -28.98 -43.86
C LYS A 17 29.13 -28.84 -42.37
N ASN A 18 29.84 -27.87 -41.74
CA ASN A 18 29.54 -27.40 -40.43
C ASN A 18 28.14 -26.73 -40.51
N ASN A 19 27.12 -27.40 -39.99
CA ASN A 19 25.79 -26.87 -39.81
C ASN A 19 25.77 -25.97 -38.57
N ASN A 20 26.42 -24.80 -38.61
CA ASN A 20 26.17 -23.71 -37.72
C ASN A 20 25.09 -22.81 -38.37
N GLY A 21 23.84 -23.27 -38.38
CA GLY A 21 22.70 -22.42 -38.62
C GLY A 21 22.63 -21.35 -37.53
N PRO A 22 22.11 -20.15 -37.84
CA PRO A 22 21.97 -19.09 -36.83
C PRO A 22 21.10 -19.64 -35.70
N LYS A 23 21.64 -19.64 -34.45
CA LYS A 23 20.86 -19.92 -33.25
C LYS A 23 19.72 -18.90 -33.22
N SER A 24 18.47 -19.34 -33.30
CA SER A 24 17.31 -18.48 -33.15
C SER A 24 17.36 -17.83 -31.77
N ASN A 25 17.57 -16.52 -31.70
CA ASN A 25 17.40 -15.73 -30.50
C ASN A 25 15.89 -15.49 -30.26
N ALA A 26 15.09 -16.52 -30.30
CA ALA A 26 13.73 -16.42 -29.82
C ALA A 26 13.79 -16.26 -28.30
N PRO A 27 13.12 -15.25 -27.73
CA PRO A 27 13.05 -15.13 -26.28
C PRO A 27 12.47 -16.42 -25.70
N PRO A 28 12.94 -16.87 -24.52
CA PRO A 28 12.40 -18.07 -23.90
C PRO A 28 10.89 -17.93 -23.79
N GLN A 29 10.13 -18.86 -24.37
CA GLN A 29 8.69 -18.91 -24.22
C GLN A 29 8.39 -19.07 -22.73
N ALA A 30 7.73 -18.07 -22.13
CA ALA A 30 7.24 -18.14 -20.77
C ALA A 30 6.25 -19.29 -20.68
N GLN A 31 6.58 -20.31 -19.90
CA GLN A 31 5.64 -21.39 -19.61
C GLN A 31 4.68 -20.98 -18.52
N VAL A 32 3.39 -21.18 -18.70
CA VAL A 32 2.38 -20.97 -17.67
C VAL A 32 2.57 -22.04 -16.59
N ALA A 33 2.77 -21.60 -15.34
CA ALA A 33 2.82 -22.45 -14.18
C ALA A 33 1.56 -22.22 -13.33
N PHE A 34 0.90 -23.30 -12.92
CA PHE A 34 -0.25 -23.24 -12.00
C PHE A 34 0.23 -23.54 -10.58
N GLY A 35 -0.03 -22.59 -9.65
CA GLY A 35 0.23 -22.74 -8.23
C GLY A 35 -1.05 -23.03 -7.45
N LYS A 36 -0.91 -23.59 -6.25
CA LYS A 36 -2.02 -23.68 -5.29
C LYS A 36 -2.24 -22.32 -4.63
N ILE A 37 -3.51 -22.01 -4.29
CA ILE A 37 -3.83 -20.89 -3.42
C ILE A 37 -3.28 -21.22 -2.04
N THR A 38 -2.30 -20.44 -1.57
CA THR A 38 -1.73 -20.61 -0.23
C THR A 38 -2.38 -19.59 0.71
N ALA A 39 -2.92 -20.09 1.83
CA ALA A 39 -3.26 -19.23 2.96
C ALA A 39 -1.96 -18.72 3.62
N GLY A 40 -1.98 -17.52 4.26
CA GLY A 40 -0.82 -16.97 4.98
C GLY A 40 -0.06 -15.87 4.25
N VAL A 41 -0.66 -15.28 3.23
CA VAL A 41 -0.20 -14.00 2.68
C VAL A 41 -0.57 -12.88 3.66
N GLY A 42 0.24 -11.84 3.80
CA GLY A 42 -0.09 -10.67 4.59
C GLY A 42 -1.35 -9.96 4.07
N HIS A 43 -1.98 -9.17 4.92
CA HIS A 43 -3.17 -8.39 4.57
C HIS A 43 -2.81 -6.92 4.40
N ARG A 44 -3.53 -6.24 3.50
CA ARG A 44 -3.50 -4.80 3.29
C ARG A 44 -4.64 -4.17 4.04
N ILE A 45 -4.32 -3.43 5.10
CA ILE A 45 -5.30 -2.84 5.99
C ILE A 45 -5.14 -1.33 5.96
N VAL A 46 -6.24 -0.63 5.89
CA VAL A 46 -6.30 0.83 6.02
C VAL A 46 -7.24 1.15 7.15
N THR A 47 -6.79 1.93 8.11
CA THR A 47 -7.61 2.44 9.20
C THR A 47 -7.70 3.96 9.09
N PHE A 48 -8.88 4.53 9.26
CA PHE A 48 -9.05 5.98 9.24
C PHE A 48 -10.18 6.40 10.19
N GLY A 49 -10.19 7.68 10.57
CA GLY A 49 -11.19 8.25 11.47
C GLY A 49 -10.66 9.46 12.22
N PRO A 50 -11.47 10.07 13.07
CA PRO A 50 -11.15 11.30 13.80
C PRO A 50 -9.87 11.22 14.63
N GLY A 51 -9.28 12.38 14.90
CA GLY A 51 -8.17 12.49 15.84
C GLY A 51 -8.53 11.93 17.22
N GLY A 52 -7.63 11.18 17.85
CA GLY A 52 -7.86 10.62 19.19
C GLY A 52 -8.76 9.39 19.24
N VAL A 53 -9.34 8.91 18.14
CA VAL A 53 -10.22 7.74 18.15
C VAL A 53 -9.50 6.42 18.48
N GLY A 54 -8.16 6.38 18.41
CA GLY A 54 -7.37 5.22 18.79
C GLY A 54 -6.74 4.44 17.63
N LYS A 55 -6.56 5.04 16.45
CA LYS A 55 -5.98 4.38 15.27
C LYS A 55 -4.57 3.83 15.53
N THR A 56 -3.67 4.66 16.05
CA THR A 56 -2.29 4.28 16.40
C THR A 56 -2.28 3.17 17.46
N SER A 57 -3.07 3.34 18.54
CA SER A 57 -3.17 2.35 19.62
C SER A 57 -3.71 1.00 19.11
N LEU A 58 -4.70 1.00 18.23
CA LEU A 58 -5.21 -0.21 17.58
C LEU A 58 -4.13 -0.86 16.73
N SER A 59 -3.43 -0.09 15.90
CA SER A 59 -2.37 -0.61 15.04
C SER A 59 -1.22 -1.22 15.84
N ALA A 60 -0.95 -0.69 17.03
CA ALA A 60 0.08 -1.19 17.94
C ALA A 60 -0.25 -2.58 18.53
N THR A 61 -1.53 -2.97 18.61
CA THR A 61 -1.96 -4.30 19.08
C THR A 61 -2.01 -5.35 17.96
N ALA A 62 -1.60 -5.00 16.75
CA ALA A 62 -1.53 -5.95 15.65
C ALA A 62 -0.50 -7.06 15.93
N PRO A 63 -0.56 -8.21 15.20
CA PRO A 63 0.40 -9.29 15.38
C PRO A 63 1.84 -8.80 15.28
N GLY A 64 2.58 -8.97 16.38
CA GLY A 64 3.96 -8.48 16.54
C GLY A 64 5.03 -9.48 16.10
N PRO A 65 6.28 -9.04 15.94
CA PRO A 65 6.78 -7.65 16.08
C PRO A 65 6.14 -6.67 15.09
N VAL A 66 5.75 -5.49 15.59
CA VAL A 66 5.14 -4.42 14.80
C VAL A 66 6.15 -3.31 14.53
N ALA A 67 6.47 -3.06 13.26
CA ALA A 67 7.36 -1.97 12.87
C ALA A 67 6.54 -0.73 12.48
N PHE A 68 6.83 0.39 13.12
CA PHE A 68 6.16 1.68 12.88
C PHE A 68 7.05 2.66 12.14
N PHE A 69 6.52 3.21 11.08
CA PHE A 69 6.92 4.49 10.52
C PHE A 69 6.03 5.56 11.14
N ASP A 70 6.50 6.19 12.22
CA ASP A 70 5.77 7.22 12.98
C ASP A 70 6.03 8.60 12.34
N LEU A 71 5.29 8.89 11.28
CA LEU A 71 5.47 10.12 10.51
C LEU A 71 4.74 11.34 11.14
N ASP A 72 3.88 11.08 12.12
CA ASP A 72 3.12 12.10 12.85
C ASP A 72 3.69 12.34 14.27
N ASP A 73 4.82 11.71 14.63
CA ASP A 73 5.45 11.78 15.95
C ASP A 73 4.52 11.42 17.13
N SER A 74 3.57 10.51 16.86
CA SER A 74 2.48 10.19 17.79
C SER A 74 2.84 9.15 18.84
N LEU A 75 3.79 8.25 18.56
CA LEU A 75 4.14 7.14 19.45
C LEU A 75 4.78 7.62 20.76
N SER A 76 5.55 8.70 20.72
CA SER A 76 6.22 9.26 21.91
C SER A 76 5.22 9.67 22.99
N VAL A 77 4.04 10.16 22.60
CA VAL A 77 2.96 10.57 23.50
C VAL A 77 2.23 9.36 24.10
N LEU A 78 2.20 8.24 23.37
CA LEU A 78 1.52 7.01 23.79
C LEU A 78 2.37 6.16 24.75
N GLY A 79 3.66 6.41 24.87
CA GLY A 79 4.68 5.67 25.63
C GLY A 79 4.17 4.58 26.58
N ASN A 80 3.70 4.96 27.76
CA ASN A 80 3.21 4.01 28.78
C ASN A 80 1.98 3.18 28.32
N GLN A 81 1.22 3.66 27.33
CA GLN A 81 0.10 2.91 26.77
C GLN A 81 0.53 1.79 25.85
N LEU A 82 1.80 1.76 25.44
CA LEU A 82 2.38 0.78 24.54
C LEU A 82 3.24 -0.26 25.27
N ASP A 83 3.39 -0.12 26.60
CA ASP A 83 4.20 -1.04 27.42
C ASP A 83 3.76 -2.49 27.25
N GLY A 84 4.74 -3.37 27.05
CA GLY A 84 4.53 -4.79 26.86
C GLY A 84 4.16 -5.22 25.44
N LEU A 85 4.05 -4.28 24.47
CA LEU A 85 3.91 -4.58 23.05
C LEU A 85 5.29 -4.62 22.37
N ASP A 86 5.51 -5.59 21.45
CA ASP A 86 6.76 -5.65 20.67
C ASP A 86 6.68 -4.70 19.47
N ILE A 87 6.94 -3.43 19.78
CA ILE A 87 6.93 -2.33 18.79
C ILE A 87 8.37 -1.94 18.45
N ARG A 88 8.64 -1.77 17.17
CA ARG A 88 9.93 -1.34 16.65
C ARG A 88 9.75 -0.06 15.85
N LEU A 89 10.32 1.02 16.33
CA LEU A 89 10.30 2.29 15.61
C LEU A 89 11.32 2.29 14.47
N VAL A 90 10.88 2.57 13.26
CA VAL A 90 11.75 2.83 12.10
C VAL A 90 12.17 4.29 12.16
N THR A 91 13.47 4.55 12.35
CA THR A 91 14.02 5.89 12.54
C THR A 91 14.70 6.44 11.28
N GLY A 92 14.91 7.77 11.23
CA GLY A 92 15.61 8.44 10.13
C GLY A 92 14.77 8.55 8.86
N ILE A 93 13.47 8.78 9.01
CA ILE A 93 12.52 8.92 7.89
C ILE A 93 12.13 10.39 7.77
N ASP A 94 12.95 11.18 7.11
CA ASP A 94 12.75 12.62 6.91
C ASP A 94 12.23 12.94 5.49
N SER A 95 12.25 11.97 4.58
CA SER A 95 11.86 12.16 3.19
C SER A 95 11.18 10.94 2.59
N TRP A 96 10.52 11.14 1.45
CA TRP A 96 9.98 10.06 0.62
C TRP A 96 11.03 9.02 0.25
N SER A 97 12.26 9.47 -0.04
CA SER A 97 13.36 8.57 -0.40
C SER A 97 13.78 7.71 0.78
N ASP A 98 13.82 8.26 2.00
CA ASP A 98 14.17 7.51 3.20
C ASP A 98 13.10 6.47 3.53
N LEU A 99 11.81 6.83 3.43
CA LEU A 99 10.70 5.92 3.61
C LEU A 99 10.83 4.69 2.70
N ARG A 100 11.07 4.91 1.41
CA ARG A 100 11.22 3.83 0.44
C ARG A 100 12.52 3.04 0.64
N ALA A 101 13.63 3.72 0.93
CA ALA A 101 14.90 3.06 1.22
C ALA A 101 14.80 2.14 2.44
N ALA A 102 14.11 2.57 3.49
CA ALA A 102 13.85 1.74 4.67
C ALA A 102 13.05 0.48 4.33
N LEU A 103 11.98 0.59 3.53
CA LEU A 103 11.19 -0.56 3.08
C LEU A 103 12.01 -1.56 2.24
N HIS A 104 13.00 -1.08 1.48
CA HIS A 104 13.89 -1.94 0.68
C HIS A 104 15.10 -2.48 1.45
N SER A 105 15.34 -2.01 2.67
CA SER A 105 16.48 -2.44 3.49
C SER A 105 16.31 -3.89 3.97
N PRO A 106 17.39 -4.61 4.28
CA PRO A 106 17.30 -5.89 4.99
C PRO A 106 16.85 -5.69 6.45
N GLY A 107 16.45 -6.76 7.11
CA GLY A 107 16.11 -6.75 8.55
C GLY A 107 14.63 -6.93 8.86
N TRP A 108 13.81 -7.16 7.86
CA TRP A 108 12.35 -7.33 8.01
C TRP A 108 11.92 -8.76 8.39
N ASP A 109 12.84 -9.73 8.48
CA ASP A 109 12.49 -11.16 8.62
C ASP A 109 11.71 -11.48 9.90
N ALA A 110 12.02 -10.78 11.00
CA ALA A 110 11.32 -10.96 12.27
C ALA A 110 10.01 -10.14 12.37
N VAL A 111 9.77 -9.18 11.47
CA VAL A 111 8.61 -8.29 11.52
C VAL A 111 7.38 -8.99 10.95
N LYS A 112 6.27 -8.95 11.68
CA LYS A 112 4.98 -9.49 11.23
C LYS A 112 4.05 -8.42 10.67
N THR A 113 4.10 -7.22 11.24
CA THR A 113 3.23 -6.11 10.81
C THR A 113 4.05 -4.84 10.60
N ILE A 114 3.77 -4.14 9.51
CA ILE A 114 4.34 -2.83 9.18
C ILE A 114 3.21 -1.81 9.25
N VAL A 115 3.41 -0.73 9.97
CA VAL A 115 2.47 0.37 10.13
C VAL A 115 3.08 1.65 9.56
N ILE A 116 2.35 2.32 8.67
CA ILE A 116 2.64 3.68 8.21
C ILE A 116 1.65 4.63 8.91
N ASP A 117 2.11 5.36 9.88
CA ASP A 117 1.32 6.29 10.68
C ASP A 117 1.88 7.73 10.55
N SER A 118 1.35 8.50 9.59
CA SER A 118 0.19 8.22 8.77
C SER A 118 0.50 8.20 7.28
N ALA A 119 -0.37 7.52 6.51
CA ALA A 119 -0.35 7.58 5.06
C ALA A 119 -0.72 8.99 4.54
N THR A 120 -1.44 9.78 5.33
CA THR A 120 -1.71 11.18 5.05
C THR A 120 -0.42 11.99 5.07
N GLN A 121 0.47 11.76 6.04
CA GLN A 121 1.78 12.40 6.08
C GLN A 121 2.73 11.83 5.02
N ALA A 122 2.62 10.54 4.71
CA ALA A 122 3.36 9.96 3.59
C ALA A 122 3.00 10.61 2.24
N GLU A 123 1.74 11.04 2.06
CA GLU A 123 1.33 11.81 0.88
C GLU A 123 2.02 13.17 0.83
N GLU A 124 2.18 13.88 1.94
CA GLU A 124 2.93 15.14 2.01
C GLU A 124 4.41 14.94 1.63
N LEU A 125 5.03 13.84 2.07
CA LEU A 125 6.38 13.47 1.62
C LEU A 125 6.44 13.20 0.11
N ALA A 126 5.41 12.57 -0.46
CA ALA A 126 5.31 12.34 -1.90
C ALA A 126 5.14 13.65 -2.68
N ILE A 127 4.36 14.60 -2.15
CA ILE A 127 4.21 15.95 -2.71
C ILE A 127 5.55 16.67 -2.72
N ALA A 128 6.24 16.73 -1.59
CA ALA A 128 7.56 17.37 -1.48
C ALA A 128 8.59 16.73 -2.44
N TYR A 129 8.59 15.42 -2.55
CA TYR A 129 9.43 14.68 -3.50
C TYR A 129 9.09 15.04 -4.95
N THR A 130 7.81 15.10 -5.30
CA THR A 130 7.35 15.45 -6.65
C THR A 130 7.81 16.85 -7.03
N LEU A 131 7.60 17.84 -6.15
CA LEU A 131 8.02 19.22 -6.39
C LEU A 131 9.53 19.35 -6.61
N LYS A 132 10.32 18.51 -5.93
CA LYS A 132 11.79 18.51 -6.02
C LYS A 132 12.32 17.80 -7.28
N THR A 133 11.65 16.75 -7.75
CA THR A 133 12.22 15.81 -8.73
C THR A 133 11.56 15.86 -10.11
N VAL A 134 10.31 16.27 -10.20
CA VAL A 134 9.58 16.33 -11.48
C VAL A 134 9.62 17.74 -12.03
N PRO A 135 10.33 18.00 -13.15
CA PRO A 135 10.40 19.34 -13.71
C PRO A 135 9.09 19.73 -14.41
N HIS A 136 8.80 21.03 -14.47
CA HIS A 136 7.72 21.54 -15.29
C HIS A 136 8.06 21.41 -16.78
N GLU A 137 7.11 20.99 -17.62
CA GLU A 137 7.30 20.74 -19.06
C GLU A 137 7.88 21.97 -19.83
N LYS A 138 7.53 23.17 -19.38
CA LYS A 138 7.99 24.44 -19.99
C LYS A 138 9.17 25.07 -19.24
N GLY A 139 9.76 24.38 -18.26
CA GLY A 139 10.87 24.88 -17.45
C GLY A 139 10.47 25.99 -16.45
N ASN A 140 9.18 26.19 -16.19
CA ASN A 140 8.72 27.14 -15.17
C ASN A 140 9.14 26.67 -13.77
N LYS A 141 9.33 27.63 -12.85
CA LYS A 141 9.52 27.33 -11.44
C LYS A 141 8.23 26.74 -10.85
N ILE A 142 8.36 25.71 -10.05
CA ILE A 142 7.28 25.01 -9.38
C ILE A 142 7.48 25.16 -7.89
N GLU A 143 6.48 25.65 -7.18
CA GLU A 143 6.46 25.76 -5.71
C GLU A 143 5.27 24.99 -5.11
N ARG A 144 4.23 24.75 -5.92
CA ARG A 144 3.00 24.05 -5.53
C ARG A 144 2.59 23.07 -6.62
N ILE A 145 1.78 22.11 -6.24
CA ILE A 145 1.23 21.09 -7.17
C ILE A 145 0.41 21.73 -8.29
N GLU A 146 -0.30 22.82 -8.01
CA GLU A 146 -1.11 23.55 -8.98
C GLU A 146 -0.28 24.23 -10.07
N ASP A 147 0.99 24.54 -9.80
CA ASP A 147 1.89 25.22 -10.74
C ASP A 147 2.18 24.38 -12.00
N TYR A 148 2.01 23.06 -11.93
CA TYR A 148 2.06 22.19 -13.12
C TYR A 148 0.94 22.45 -14.11
N GLY A 149 -0.15 23.05 -13.67
CA GLY A 149 -1.32 23.38 -14.48
C GLY A 149 -2.15 22.14 -14.89
N TYR A 150 -3.41 22.39 -15.23
CA TYR A 150 -4.33 21.37 -15.75
C TYR A 150 -4.42 20.07 -14.94
N GLY A 151 -4.16 20.12 -13.65
CA GLY A 151 -4.19 18.96 -12.75
C GLY A 151 -3.03 17.96 -12.92
N LYS A 152 -2.00 18.28 -13.71
CA LYS A 152 -0.85 17.39 -13.94
C LYS A 152 -0.07 17.10 -12.67
N GLY A 153 0.06 18.09 -11.76
CA GLY A 153 0.73 17.88 -10.48
C GLY A 153 0.10 16.77 -9.66
N TYR A 154 -1.22 16.71 -9.63
CA TYR A 154 -1.94 15.62 -8.94
C TYR A 154 -1.69 14.25 -9.59
N VAL A 155 -1.48 14.20 -10.91
CA VAL A 155 -1.09 12.96 -11.60
C VAL A 155 0.31 12.53 -11.18
N HIS A 156 1.27 13.47 -11.12
CA HIS A 156 2.64 13.16 -10.70
C HIS A 156 2.70 12.66 -9.26
N VAL A 157 2.00 13.31 -8.32
CA VAL A 157 1.91 12.84 -6.93
C VAL A 157 1.30 11.44 -6.85
N TYR A 158 0.23 11.20 -7.61
CA TYR A 158 -0.40 9.89 -7.69
C TYR A 158 0.59 8.81 -8.16
N GLU A 159 1.32 9.06 -9.24
CA GLU A 159 2.33 8.12 -9.77
C GLU A 159 3.44 7.84 -8.74
N VAL A 160 3.91 8.89 -8.06
CA VAL A 160 4.89 8.74 -6.96
C VAL A 160 4.30 7.88 -5.84
N PHE A 161 3.09 8.16 -5.39
CA PHE A 161 2.47 7.41 -4.28
C PHE A 161 2.24 5.93 -4.64
N LEU A 162 1.94 5.60 -5.90
CA LEU A 162 1.84 4.20 -6.34
C LEU A 162 3.10 3.39 -6.07
N THR A 163 4.27 4.03 -6.06
CA THR A 163 5.52 3.32 -5.77
C THR A 163 5.58 2.83 -4.32
N LEU A 164 5.02 3.58 -3.37
CA LEU A 164 4.89 3.13 -1.98
C LEU A 164 3.98 1.90 -1.88
N LEU A 165 2.83 1.91 -2.54
CA LEU A 165 1.92 0.75 -2.53
C LEU A 165 2.59 -0.49 -3.13
N ALA A 166 3.41 -0.32 -4.18
CA ALA A 166 4.16 -1.41 -4.79
C ALA A 166 5.26 -1.95 -3.86
N ASP A 167 5.95 -1.09 -3.11
CA ASP A 167 6.95 -1.47 -2.11
C ASP A 167 6.29 -2.26 -0.97
N LEU A 168 5.16 -1.77 -0.46
CA LEU A 168 4.37 -2.45 0.57
C LEU A 168 3.82 -3.81 0.10
N ASP A 169 3.45 -3.93 -1.18
CA ASP A 169 3.02 -5.20 -1.77
C ASP A 169 4.10 -6.29 -1.73
N GLN A 170 5.38 -5.92 -1.76
CA GLN A 170 6.47 -6.89 -1.61
C GLN A 170 6.46 -7.49 -0.19
N HIS A 171 6.23 -6.67 0.84
CA HIS A 171 6.10 -7.12 2.22
C HIS A 171 4.86 -8.01 2.42
N VAL A 172 3.73 -7.63 1.81
CA VAL A 172 2.51 -8.45 1.86
C VAL A 172 2.73 -9.83 1.25
N ARG A 173 3.40 -9.90 0.08
CA ARG A 173 3.76 -11.18 -0.56
C ARG A 173 4.76 -11.99 0.27
N ALA A 174 5.58 -11.33 1.08
CA ALA A 174 6.49 -11.98 2.03
C ALA A 174 5.79 -12.43 3.33
N GLY A 175 4.46 -12.29 3.43
CA GLY A 175 3.65 -12.74 4.56
C GLY A 175 3.47 -11.72 5.68
N ARG A 176 3.91 -10.46 5.50
CA ARG A 176 3.75 -9.40 6.50
C ARG A 176 2.43 -8.68 6.31
N HIS A 177 1.75 -8.34 7.40
CA HIS A 177 0.62 -7.43 7.34
C HIS A 177 1.09 -6.00 7.16
N VAL A 178 0.31 -5.20 6.45
CA VAL A 178 0.58 -3.77 6.25
C VAL A 178 -0.65 -3.00 6.71
N ILE A 179 -0.44 -2.01 7.56
CA ILE A 179 -1.46 -1.09 8.06
C ILE A 179 -1.11 0.33 7.62
N LEU A 180 -1.97 0.96 6.86
CA LEU A 180 -1.94 2.38 6.56
C LEU A 180 -2.92 3.09 7.50
N VAL A 181 -2.43 3.93 8.37
CA VAL A 181 -3.25 4.82 9.19
C VAL A 181 -3.49 6.10 8.41
N CYS A 182 -4.74 6.53 8.28
CA CYS A 182 -5.11 7.79 7.63
C CYS A 182 -5.88 8.70 8.60
N HIS A 183 -5.73 10.00 8.43
CA HIS A 183 -6.70 10.95 8.95
C HIS A 183 -8.01 10.83 8.17
N ASP A 184 -9.07 11.41 8.70
CA ASP A 184 -10.36 11.49 8.01
C ASP A 184 -10.59 12.86 7.38
N CYS A 185 -11.52 12.88 6.45
CA CYS A 185 -12.17 14.08 5.94
C CYS A 185 -13.64 13.78 5.65
N VAL A 186 -14.41 14.84 5.51
CA VAL A 186 -15.80 14.74 5.05
C VAL A 186 -15.84 15.08 3.56
N SER A 187 -16.47 14.21 2.78
CA SER A 187 -16.62 14.36 1.34
C SER A 187 -18.10 14.31 0.93
N ASN A 188 -18.46 15.09 -0.09
CA ASN A 188 -19.74 14.95 -0.78
C ASN A 188 -19.69 13.74 -1.70
N VAL A 189 -20.72 12.90 -1.65
CA VAL A 189 -20.86 11.71 -2.49
C VAL A 189 -21.98 11.93 -3.48
N PRO A 190 -21.67 12.10 -4.78
CA PRO A 190 -22.67 12.20 -5.83
C PRO A 190 -23.52 10.92 -5.90
N ASN A 191 -24.84 11.09 -5.94
CA ASN A 191 -25.77 9.98 -6.03
C ASN A 191 -26.55 9.99 -7.34
N PRO A 192 -26.24 9.10 -8.30
CA PRO A 192 -26.97 9.03 -9.56
C PRO A 192 -28.47 8.71 -9.44
N SER A 193 -28.91 8.22 -8.28
CA SER A 193 -30.30 7.75 -8.05
C SER A 193 -31.09 8.63 -7.10
N GLY A 194 -30.54 9.75 -6.60
CA GLY A 194 -31.22 10.65 -5.66
C GLY A 194 -30.34 11.81 -5.21
N ASP A 195 -30.59 12.32 -4.01
CA ASP A 195 -29.83 13.43 -3.46
C ASP A 195 -28.41 13.01 -3.07
N ASP A 196 -27.46 13.91 -3.28
CA ASP A 196 -26.09 13.75 -2.80
C ASP A 196 -26.07 13.74 -1.28
N TRP A 197 -25.10 13.03 -0.70
CA TRP A 197 -24.91 13.02 0.76
C TRP A 197 -23.45 13.21 1.11
N ILE A 198 -23.16 13.44 2.39
CA ILE A 198 -21.81 13.57 2.93
C ILE A 198 -21.44 12.34 3.76
N ARG A 199 -20.15 11.96 3.71
CA ARG A 199 -19.63 10.86 4.52
C ARG A 199 -18.17 11.08 4.90
N TYR A 200 -17.70 10.32 5.87
CA TYR A 200 -16.29 10.22 6.23
C TYR A 200 -15.53 9.37 5.23
N GLU A 201 -14.37 9.87 4.81
CA GLU A 201 -13.45 9.21 3.90
C GLU A 201 -11.99 9.41 4.36
N PRO A 202 -11.03 8.54 3.95
CA PRO A 202 -9.61 8.78 4.20
C PRO A 202 -9.16 10.11 3.59
N ARG A 203 -8.44 10.94 4.37
CA ARG A 203 -7.87 12.20 3.90
C ARG A 203 -6.64 11.95 3.04
N LEU A 204 -6.87 11.61 1.80
CA LEU A 204 -5.89 11.43 0.74
C LEU A 204 -6.37 12.16 -0.51
N GLN A 205 -5.45 12.56 -1.36
CA GLN A 205 -5.75 13.26 -2.62
C GLN A 205 -6.87 12.56 -3.40
N SER A 206 -7.87 13.32 -3.79
CA SER A 206 -8.97 12.83 -4.63
C SER A 206 -9.54 13.96 -5.50
N PRO A 207 -8.90 14.25 -6.66
CA PRO A 207 -9.42 15.22 -7.61
C PRO A 207 -10.81 14.85 -8.13
N ALA A 208 -11.63 15.84 -8.44
CA ALA A 208 -13.01 15.64 -8.90
C ALA A 208 -13.12 14.74 -10.15
N SER A 209 -12.08 14.69 -10.99
CA SER A 209 -12.03 13.79 -12.16
C SER A 209 -11.87 12.31 -11.79
N GLY A 210 -11.47 11.98 -10.56
CA GLY A 210 -11.21 10.62 -10.06
C GLY A 210 -9.97 9.93 -10.65
N LYS A 211 -9.40 10.44 -11.76
CA LYS A 211 -8.35 9.74 -12.52
C LYS A 211 -7.01 9.58 -11.78
N SER A 212 -6.70 10.49 -10.87
CA SER A 212 -5.47 10.46 -10.04
C SER A 212 -5.81 10.52 -8.56
N SER A 213 -6.86 9.81 -8.15
CA SER A 213 -7.29 9.72 -6.77
C SER A 213 -6.46 8.67 -6.02
N ILE A 214 -5.59 9.11 -5.14
CA ILE A 214 -4.86 8.23 -4.20
C ILE A 214 -5.86 7.54 -3.28
N ARG A 215 -6.87 8.26 -2.79
CA ARG A 215 -7.96 7.72 -1.94
C ARG A 215 -8.65 6.51 -2.58
N LEU A 216 -9.12 6.65 -3.82
CA LEU A 216 -9.78 5.55 -4.52
C LEU A 216 -8.83 4.39 -4.79
N ARG A 217 -7.59 4.69 -5.15
CA ARG A 217 -6.58 3.66 -5.38
C ARG A 217 -6.23 2.89 -4.11
N VAL A 218 -6.10 3.57 -2.97
CA VAL A 218 -5.87 2.94 -1.66
C VAL A 218 -7.07 2.09 -1.26
N ARG A 219 -8.31 2.56 -1.49
CA ARG A 219 -9.52 1.75 -1.30
C ARG A 219 -9.51 0.47 -2.13
N GLU A 220 -9.12 0.55 -3.41
CA GLU A 220 -9.00 -0.63 -4.28
C GLU A 220 -7.91 -1.59 -3.81
N TRP A 221 -6.74 -1.06 -3.45
CA TRP A 221 -5.57 -1.81 -3.02
C TRP A 221 -5.79 -2.54 -1.69
N ALA A 222 -6.50 -1.95 -0.75
CA ALA A 222 -6.77 -2.51 0.57
C ALA A 222 -7.61 -3.80 0.48
N ASP A 223 -7.31 -4.78 1.31
CA ASP A 223 -8.20 -5.90 1.61
C ASP A 223 -9.26 -5.48 2.61
N HIS A 224 -8.88 -4.62 3.57
CA HIS A 224 -9.73 -4.06 4.60
C HIS A 224 -9.52 -2.55 4.69
N LEU A 225 -10.56 -1.77 4.49
CA LEU A 225 -10.64 -0.34 4.74
C LEU A 225 -11.63 -0.13 5.88
N LEU A 226 -11.13 0.24 7.05
CA LEU A 226 -11.88 0.27 8.30
C LEU A 226 -12.05 1.71 8.77
N PHE A 227 -13.28 2.14 8.96
CA PHE A 227 -13.59 3.41 9.60
C PHE A 227 -13.69 3.23 11.11
N LEU A 228 -12.98 4.04 11.87
CA LEU A 228 -13.07 4.12 13.32
C LEU A 228 -13.84 5.38 13.68
N GLY A 229 -14.99 5.23 14.31
CA GLY A 229 -15.86 6.34 14.68
C GLY A 229 -16.20 6.37 16.17
N TYR A 230 -16.52 7.56 16.69
CA TYR A 230 -17.19 7.68 17.99
C TYR A 230 -18.67 7.40 17.82
N ASP A 231 -19.26 6.70 18.79
CA ASP A 231 -20.71 6.46 18.82
C ASP A 231 -21.41 7.71 19.32
N ILE A 232 -22.10 8.37 18.40
CA ILE A 232 -22.77 9.64 18.62
C ILE A 232 -24.26 9.47 18.31
N THR A 233 -25.10 9.87 19.23
CA THR A 233 -26.56 9.97 19.04
C THR A 233 -26.92 11.44 18.87
N VAL A 234 -27.71 11.75 17.85
CA VAL A 234 -28.24 13.10 17.63
C VAL A 234 -29.73 13.09 17.90
N LYS A 235 -30.16 13.87 18.86
CA LYS A 235 -31.56 14.07 19.20
C LYS A 235 -31.88 15.56 19.29
N ASP A 236 -32.93 16.00 18.59
CA ASP A 236 -33.38 17.40 18.55
C ASP A 236 -32.23 18.39 18.20
N GLY A 237 -31.39 18.00 17.24
CA GLY A 237 -30.23 18.79 16.80
C GLY A 237 -29.05 18.84 17.79
N LYS A 238 -29.12 18.11 18.90
CA LYS A 238 -28.05 18.03 19.90
C LYS A 238 -27.35 16.67 19.81
N ALA A 239 -26.02 16.70 19.60
CA ALA A 239 -25.21 15.50 19.64
C ALA A 239 -24.87 15.11 21.09
N SER A 240 -24.93 13.83 21.40
CA SER A 240 -24.49 13.23 22.65
C SER A 240 -23.76 11.92 22.38
N GLY A 241 -22.80 11.56 23.22
CA GLY A 241 -22.05 10.32 23.13
C GLY A 241 -21.43 9.96 24.48
N CYS A 242 -21.21 8.68 24.73
CA CYS A 242 -20.58 8.16 25.95
C CYS A 242 -19.06 7.95 25.80
N GLY A 243 -18.49 8.24 24.62
CA GLY A 243 -17.08 8.01 24.33
C GLY A 243 -16.79 6.60 23.83
N SER A 244 -17.79 5.72 23.68
CA SER A 244 -17.60 4.45 22.99
C SER A 244 -17.26 4.67 21.53
N ARG A 245 -16.61 3.69 20.94
CA ARG A 245 -16.03 3.76 19.59
C ARG A 245 -16.29 2.46 18.86
N THR A 246 -16.61 2.57 17.58
CA THR A 246 -16.91 1.42 16.72
C THR A 246 -16.00 1.40 15.50
N ILE A 247 -15.56 0.20 15.14
CA ILE A 247 -14.85 -0.11 13.89
C ILE A 247 -15.91 -0.57 12.88
N TYR A 248 -16.03 0.15 11.77
CA TYR A 248 -16.95 -0.16 10.69
C TYR A 248 -16.21 -0.82 9.53
N PRO A 249 -16.46 -2.11 9.25
CA PRO A 249 -15.81 -2.84 8.16
C PRO A 249 -16.55 -2.72 6.82
N ASN A 250 -17.81 -2.31 6.83
CA ASN A 250 -18.67 -2.22 5.65
C ASN A 250 -19.06 -0.78 5.34
N GLU A 251 -19.22 -0.50 4.05
CA GLU A 251 -19.65 0.82 3.58
C GLU A 251 -21.05 1.14 4.12
N LEU A 252 -21.17 2.30 4.75
CA LEU A 252 -22.41 2.85 5.28
C LEU A 252 -22.61 4.27 4.73
N PRO A 253 -23.84 4.82 4.77
CA PRO A 253 -24.07 6.17 4.26
C PRO A 253 -23.13 7.22 4.88
N HIS A 254 -22.72 7.04 6.13
CA HIS A 254 -21.88 7.99 6.84
C HIS A 254 -20.37 7.73 6.72
N CYS A 255 -19.92 6.58 6.21
CA CYS A 255 -18.51 6.28 6.09
C CYS A 255 -18.17 5.35 4.91
N MET A 256 -17.02 5.63 4.28
CA MET A 256 -16.42 4.72 3.33
C MET A 256 -15.76 3.56 4.10
N ALA A 257 -16.12 2.33 3.77
CA ALA A 257 -15.46 1.16 4.37
C ALA A 257 -15.52 -0.02 3.40
N LYS A 258 -14.73 -1.05 3.68
CA LYS A 258 -14.68 -2.29 2.90
C LYS A 258 -13.94 -3.35 3.70
N SER A 259 -14.48 -4.55 3.74
CA SER A 259 -13.74 -5.72 4.21
C SER A 259 -14.02 -6.92 3.33
N ARG A 260 -13.05 -7.86 3.25
CA ARG A 260 -13.23 -9.14 2.55
C ARG A 260 -13.73 -10.25 3.47
N THR A 261 -13.60 -10.08 4.79
CA THR A 261 -13.81 -11.16 5.76
C THR A 261 -14.60 -10.74 7.00
N LEU A 262 -14.80 -9.42 7.22
CA LEU A 262 -15.58 -8.90 8.32
C LEU A 262 -16.92 -8.36 7.80
N ASP A 263 -18.00 -8.81 8.39
CA ASP A 263 -19.35 -8.43 7.98
C ASP A 263 -20.09 -7.55 9.01
N GLU A 264 -19.60 -7.50 10.25
CA GLU A 264 -20.25 -6.77 11.35
C GLU A 264 -19.32 -5.73 11.97
N PRO A 265 -19.86 -4.60 12.43
CA PRO A 265 -19.14 -3.63 13.24
C PRO A 265 -18.59 -4.25 14.53
N LEU A 266 -17.47 -3.72 15.01
CA LEU A 266 -16.81 -4.16 16.24
C LEU A 266 -16.65 -2.98 17.18
N GLU A 267 -16.91 -3.19 18.47
CA GLU A 267 -16.56 -2.19 19.47
C GLU A 267 -15.03 -2.07 19.59
N LEU A 268 -14.54 -0.83 19.59
CA LEU A 268 -13.12 -0.56 19.77
C LEU A 268 -12.80 -0.37 21.24
N GLU A 269 -12.48 -1.46 21.89
CA GLU A 269 -12.01 -1.46 23.27
C GLU A 269 -10.51 -1.13 23.37
N TYR A 270 -10.11 -0.64 24.54
CA TYR A 270 -8.70 -0.33 24.83
C TYR A 270 -7.85 -1.60 24.80
N ARG A 271 -6.80 -1.63 23.97
CA ARG A 271 -5.86 -2.76 23.81
C ARG A 271 -6.51 -4.07 23.39
N SER A 272 -7.72 -4.06 22.87
CA SER A 272 -8.36 -5.26 22.35
C SER A 272 -7.62 -5.77 21.10
N ALA A 273 -7.36 -7.07 21.06
CA ALA A 273 -6.86 -7.76 19.88
C ALA A 273 -7.97 -8.38 19.04
N GLU A 274 -9.23 -8.19 19.40
CA GLU A 274 -10.40 -8.84 18.78
C GLU A 274 -10.44 -8.64 17.26
N LEU A 275 -10.16 -7.42 16.79
CA LEU A 275 -10.10 -7.14 15.35
C LEU A 275 -9.10 -8.06 14.65
N TRP A 276 -7.92 -8.20 15.23
CA TRP A 276 -6.82 -8.98 14.64
C TRP A 276 -7.11 -10.48 14.67
N GLU A 277 -7.72 -10.95 15.75
CA GLU A 277 -8.15 -12.36 15.88
C GLU A 277 -9.22 -12.70 14.85
N LYS A 278 -10.17 -11.80 14.60
CA LYS A 278 -11.20 -11.97 13.56
C LYS A 278 -10.63 -11.89 12.14
N LEU A 279 -9.62 -11.05 11.91
CA LEU A 279 -9.00 -10.92 10.59
C LEU A 279 -8.06 -12.07 10.24
N PHE A 280 -7.30 -12.57 11.21
CA PHE A 280 -6.21 -13.51 10.96
C PHE A 280 -6.41 -14.89 11.59
N GLY A 281 -7.44 -15.05 12.44
CA GLY A 281 -7.67 -16.25 13.24
C GLY A 281 -6.80 -16.27 14.52
N THR A 282 -7.18 -17.10 15.48
CA THR A 282 -6.53 -17.23 16.80
C THR A 282 -5.12 -17.82 16.78
N ASN A 283 -4.60 -18.22 15.63
CA ASN A 283 -3.28 -18.87 15.47
C ASN A 283 -2.13 -17.92 15.12
N SER A 284 -2.31 -16.61 15.23
CA SER A 284 -1.29 -15.59 14.88
C SER A 284 -0.34 -15.25 16.04
N LYS A 285 -0.11 -16.20 16.99
CA LYS A 285 0.85 -16.01 18.08
C LYS A 285 2.27 -16.32 17.65
#